data_0681763595ab796ff53b7d53db41f5c4
#
_entry.id   0681763595ab796ff53b7d53db41f5c4
#
_cell.length_a   1.000
_cell.length_b   1.000
_cell.length_c   1.000
_cell.angle_alpha   90.00
_cell.angle_beta   90.00
_cell.angle_gamma   90.00
#
_symmetry.space_group_name_H-M   'P 1'
#
loop_
_entity.id
_entity.type
_entity.pdbx_description
1 polymer ?
#
loop_
_entity_poly.entity_id
_entity_poly.type
_entity_poly.pdbx_seq_one_letter_code
_entity_poly.pdbx_strand_id
1 'polypeptide(L)'
;MQNYSMSRRRFLTVAGSTVILAGLGGLVGCSSNSNSASSDNAAATIETKALTGSITAVGSTALQPLVEAAAEKFQAKNSGVTITVQGGGSGQGITQIVQGAVQIGNSDVFAEEKLDNKSDAEKLTDNKVCVVGMGPVVNSGVSIDDIKMDDLKKIFTGEITNWKEVGGQDLEITVINRASGSGTRAVFEKAVLNGTKVPDGFKPQEQDSSGTAAKMVKDTPGAISYLAFSYYDSSIKALSVDGVKPETSTVETNDWKIWAYEHMYTAKEADEATQAFIDFMMSDEVQGSLVSENGYISVSGMKVSRDADGNVTKL
;
A
#
# COMPACT_ATOMS: atom_id res chain seq x y z
N MET A 1 36.06 4.17 -23.36
CA MET A 1 35.41 4.52 -24.64
C MET A 1 34.74 3.26 -25.18
N GLN A 2 33.45 3.11 -24.99
CA GLN A 2 32.60 2.27 -25.83
C GLN A 2 31.18 2.70 -25.59
N ASN A 3 30.64 3.42 -26.58
CA ASN A 3 29.28 3.90 -26.65
C ASN A 3 28.36 2.73 -26.99
N TYR A 4 27.32 2.49 -26.18
CA TYR A 4 26.16 1.71 -26.61
C TYR A 4 24.98 2.63 -26.86
N SER A 5 24.72 2.84 -28.13
CA SER A 5 23.55 3.51 -28.69
C SER A 5 22.35 2.58 -28.64
N MET A 6 21.30 2.91 -27.92
CA MET A 6 20.01 2.21 -28.00
C MET A 6 19.21 2.76 -29.16
N SER A 7 18.98 1.90 -30.15
CA SER A 7 18.17 2.14 -31.36
C SER A 7 16.69 2.09 -31.02
N ARG A 8 15.99 3.15 -31.41
CA ARG A 8 14.52 3.25 -31.43
C ARG A 8 13.95 2.56 -32.68
N ARG A 9 12.75 2.05 -32.57
CA ARG A 9 11.74 1.73 -33.60
C ARG A 9 11.76 0.33 -34.19
N ARG A 10 10.67 -0.40 -33.93
CA ARG A 10 9.92 -1.09 -34.99
C ARG A 10 8.43 -1.15 -34.60
N PHE A 11 7.66 -0.29 -35.22
CA PHE A 11 6.21 -0.47 -35.39
C PHE A 11 6.02 -1.58 -36.44
N LEU A 12 5.26 -2.60 -36.13
CA LEU A 12 4.74 -3.56 -37.09
C LEU A 12 3.23 -3.35 -37.23
N THR A 13 2.89 -2.68 -38.33
CA THR A 13 1.53 -2.59 -38.88
C THR A 13 1.22 -3.95 -39.52
N VAL A 14 0.15 -4.62 -39.08
CA VAL A 14 -0.48 -5.70 -39.83
C VAL A 14 -1.82 -5.22 -40.30
N ALA A 15 -1.89 -5.03 -41.60
CA ALA A 15 -3.08 -4.65 -42.32
C ALA A 15 -3.95 -5.89 -42.62
N GLY A 16 -5.23 -5.64 -42.67
CA GLY A 16 -6.37 -6.50 -42.75
C GLY A 16 -6.43 -7.56 -43.83
N SER A 17 -7.37 -8.45 -43.67
CA SER A 17 -8.06 -9.12 -44.78
C SER A 17 -9.47 -9.48 -44.36
N THR A 18 -10.38 -8.72 -44.90
CA THR A 18 -11.83 -8.95 -44.95
C THR A 18 -12.08 -10.10 -45.93
N VAL A 19 -12.79 -11.14 -45.49
CA VAL A 19 -13.41 -12.10 -46.41
C VAL A 19 -14.92 -12.06 -46.19
N ILE A 20 -15.60 -11.50 -47.17
CA ILE A 20 -17.03 -11.55 -47.33
C ILE A 20 -17.32 -12.81 -48.15
N LEU A 21 -18.14 -13.72 -47.66
CA LEU A 21 -18.76 -14.79 -48.45
C LEU A 21 -20.27 -14.68 -48.32
N ALA A 22 -20.85 -14.14 -49.34
CA ALA A 22 -22.30 -14.22 -49.61
C ALA A 22 -22.58 -15.57 -50.31
N GLY A 23 -23.57 -16.28 -49.84
CA GLY A 23 -24.08 -17.49 -50.47
C GLY A 23 -25.58 -17.59 -50.29
N LEU A 24 -26.27 -17.26 -51.37
CA LEU A 24 -27.71 -17.41 -51.55
C LEU A 24 -28.10 -18.87 -51.84
N GLY A 25 -29.29 -19.23 -51.40
CA GLY A 25 -30.12 -20.13 -52.20
C GLY A 25 -30.66 -21.37 -51.53
N GLY A 26 -31.99 -21.51 -51.52
CA GLY A 26 -32.64 -22.78 -51.55
C GLY A 26 -33.87 -22.97 -50.65
N LEU A 27 -35.00 -22.51 -51.07
CA LEU A 27 -36.32 -22.99 -50.65
C LEU A 27 -36.55 -24.39 -51.20
N VAL A 28 -37.24 -25.28 -50.48
CA VAL A 28 -38.42 -26.08 -50.83
C VAL A 28 -38.54 -27.32 -49.93
N GLY A 29 -39.74 -27.60 -49.42
CA GLY A 29 -40.18 -28.94 -49.16
C GLY A 29 -40.92 -29.17 -47.86
N CYS A 30 -42.23 -29.15 -47.94
CA CYS A 30 -43.21 -29.60 -46.91
C CYS A 30 -43.13 -31.08 -46.65
N SER A 31 -43.55 -31.45 -45.46
CA SER A 31 -44.50 -32.52 -45.12
C SER A 31 -44.04 -33.56 -44.11
N SER A 32 -44.94 -33.73 -43.19
CA SER A 32 -45.36 -34.89 -42.37
C SER A 32 -44.67 -35.09 -40.99
N ASN A 33 -45.45 -34.69 -40.04
CA ASN A 33 -45.96 -35.37 -38.83
C ASN A 33 -45.15 -36.55 -38.27
N SER A 34 -44.51 -36.34 -37.13
CA SER A 34 -44.49 -37.35 -36.04
C SER A 34 -44.09 -36.68 -34.72
N ASN A 35 -44.92 -36.85 -33.74
CA ASN A 35 -44.85 -36.46 -32.35
C ASN A 35 -43.61 -37.07 -31.68
N SER A 36 -42.66 -36.26 -31.24
CA SER A 36 -41.68 -36.67 -30.23
C SER A 36 -41.44 -35.45 -29.34
N ALA A 37 -41.87 -35.57 -28.12
CA ALA A 37 -41.61 -34.63 -27.07
C ALA A 37 -40.08 -34.59 -26.79
N SER A 38 -39.40 -33.63 -27.36
CA SER A 38 -38.04 -33.28 -26.98
C SER A 38 -38.14 -32.26 -25.87
N SER A 39 -37.73 -32.69 -24.69
CA SER A 39 -37.44 -31.77 -23.56
C SER A 39 -36.34 -30.82 -23.99
N ASP A 40 -36.70 -29.63 -24.41
CA ASP A 40 -35.74 -28.52 -24.52
C ASP A 40 -35.26 -28.18 -23.13
N ASN A 41 -34.17 -28.83 -22.76
CA ASN A 41 -33.34 -28.38 -21.64
C ASN A 41 -32.56 -27.16 -22.14
N ALA A 42 -33.22 -26.02 -22.21
CA ALA A 42 -32.54 -24.73 -22.38
C ALA A 42 -31.66 -24.54 -21.17
N ALA A 43 -30.41 -24.97 -21.29
CA ALA A 43 -29.36 -24.51 -20.39
C ALA A 43 -29.35 -22.98 -20.51
N ALA A 44 -29.96 -22.32 -19.54
CA ALA A 44 -29.79 -20.87 -19.38
C ALA A 44 -28.28 -20.61 -19.19
N THR A 45 -27.65 -20.17 -20.24
CA THR A 45 -26.33 -19.58 -20.17
C THR A 45 -26.51 -18.36 -19.30
N ILE A 46 -26.11 -18.43 -18.03
CA ILE A 46 -25.96 -17.28 -17.18
C ILE A 46 -24.82 -16.50 -17.82
N GLU A 47 -25.15 -15.51 -18.64
CA GLU A 47 -24.17 -14.48 -19.03
C GLU A 47 -23.76 -13.78 -17.75
N THR A 48 -22.61 -14.16 -17.20
CA THR A 48 -21.97 -13.39 -16.14
C THR A 48 -21.60 -12.04 -16.75
N LYS A 49 -22.37 -11.02 -16.38
CA LYS A 49 -22.09 -9.63 -16.79
C LYS A 49 -20.64 -9.32 -16.44
N ALA A 50 -19.84 -8.99 -17.46
CA ALA A 50 -18.43 -8.62 -17.24
C ALA A 50 -18.36 -7.42 -16.28
N LEU A 51 -17.51 -7.52 -15.26
CA LEU A 51 -17.29 -6.45 -14.31
C LEU A 51 -16.66 -5.25 -15.05
N THR A 52 -17.22 -4.06 -14.84
CA THR A 52 -16.75 -2.81 -15.43
C THR A 52 -16.75 -1.71 -14.39
N GLY A 53 -15.81 -0.79 -14.46
CA GLY A 53 -15.75 0.36 -13.55
C GLY A 53 -14.42 1.10 -13.58
N SER A 54 -14.38 2.21 -12.85
CA SER A 54 -13.16 3.00 -12.65
C SER A 54 -12.99 3.26 -11.16
N ILE A 55 -11.87 2.84 -10.61
CA ILE A 55 -11.50 2.96 -9.20
C ILE A 55 -10.31 3.90 -9.08
N THR A 56 -10.45 4.93 -8.24
CA THR A 56 -9.32 5.76 -7.82
C THR A 56 -9.05 5.46 -6.34
N ALA A 57 -7.83 4.96 -6.06
CA ALA A 57 -7.34 4.70 -4.71
C ALA A 57 -6.24 5.71 -4.37
N VAL A 58 -6.45 6.51 -3.33
CA VAL A 58 -5.53 7.60 -2.96
C VAL A 58 -5.13 7.47 -1.49
N GLY A 59 -3.88 7.80 -1.16
CA GLY A 59 -3.50 7.96 0.25
C GLY A 59 -2.14 7.43 0.62
N SER A 60 -2.09 6.46 1.55
CA SER A 60 -0.86 5.91 2.09
C SER A 60 0.14 5.53 1.01
N THR A 61 1.33 6.12 1.07
CA THR A 61 2.46 5.72 0.23
C THR A 61 3.22 4.51 0.81
N ALA A 62 2.94 4.13 2.06
CA ALA A 62 3.46 2.90 2.63
C ALA A 62 2.70 1.67 2.11
N LEU A 63 1.38 1.79 1.89
CA LEU A 63 0.53 0.74 1.31
C LEU A 63 0.61 0.69 -0.23
N GLN A 64 1.01 1.77 -0.88
CA GLN A 64 0.95 1.95 -2.33
C GLN A 64 1.54 0.77 -3.13
N PRO A 65 2.72 0.20 -2.80
CA PRO A 65 3.28 -0.92 -3.55
C PRO A 65 2.38 -2.15 -3.60
N LEU A 66 1.71 -2.50 -2.50
CA LEU A 66 0.78 -3.64 -2.45
C LEU A 66 -0.47 -3.37 -3.29
N VAL A 67 -1.04 -2.16 -3.19
CA VAL A 67 -2.25 -1.81 -3.94
C VAL A 67 -1.97 -1.77 -5.45
N GLU A 68 -0.81 -1.27 -5.88
CA GLU A 68 -0.38 -1.28 -7.28
C GLU A 68 -0.21 -2.70 -7.81
N ALA A 69 0.48 -3.58 -7.06
CA ALA A 69 0.66 -4.98 -7.44
C ALA A 69 -0.67 -5.75 -7.51
N ALA A 70 -1.59 -5.50 -6.58
CA ALA A 70 -2.91 -6.09 -6.58
C ALA A 70 -3.77 -5.54 -7.73
N ALA A 71 -3.72 -4.23 -8.00
CA ALA A 71 -4.45 -3.59 -9.09
C ALA A 71 -4.04 -4.16 -10.46
N GLU A 72 -2.74 -4.38 -10.68
CA GLU A 72 -2.24 -5.01 -11.90
C GLU A 72 -2.84 -6.41 -12.10
N LYS A 73 -2.77 -7.26 -11.07
CA LYS A 73 -3.34 -8.61 -11.12
C LYS A 73 -4.86 -8.61 -11.30
N PHE A 74 -5.57 -7.71 -10.62
CA PHE A 74 -7.03 -7.61 -10.71
C PHE A 74 -7.48 -7.18 -12.10
N GLN A 75 -6.85 -6.16 -12.68
CA GLN A 75 -7.16 -5.66 -14.03
C GLN A 75 -6.84 -6.70 -15.10
N ALA A 76 -5.80 -7.51 -14.93
CA ALA A 76 -5.49 -8.60 -15.85
C ALA A 76 -6.64 -9.64 -15.94
N LYS A 77 -7.39 -9.82 -14.84
CA LYS A 77 -8.56 -10.72 -14.78
C LYS A 77 -9.87 -10.02 -15.15
N ASN A 78 -9.94 -8.72 -14.98
CA ASN A 78 -11.14 -7.89 -15.14
C ASN A 78 -10.85 -6.72 -16.08
N SER A 79 -10.72 -7.02 -17.38
CA SER A 79 -10.31 -6.03 -18.40
C SER A 79 -11.26 -4.84 -18.58
N GLY A 80 -12.48 -4.92 -18.05
CA GLY A 80 -13.43 -3.82 -18.02
C GLY A 80 -13.26 -2.86 -16.84
N VAL A 81 -12.34 -3.17 -15.90
CA VAL A 81 -12.07 -2.32 -14.73
C VAL A 81 -10.74 -1.60 -14.91
N THR A 82 -10.74 -0.30 -14.59
CA THR A 82 -9.53 0.52 -14.54
C THR A 82 -9.29 0.97 -13.10
N ILE A 83 -8.09 0.73 -12.57
CA ILE A 83 -7.69 1.13 -11.22
C ILE A 83 -6.53 2.12 -11.31
N THR A 84 -6.70 3.30 -10.71
CA THR A 84 -5.65 4.31 -10.58
C THR A 84 -5.23 4.41 -9.13
N VAL A 85 -3.96 4.16 -8.84
CA VAL A 85 -3.39 4.26 -7.49
C VAL A 85 -2.54 5.52 -7.38
N GLN A 86 -2.77 6.33 -6.34
CA GLN A 86 -2.07 7.59 -6.13
C GLN A 86 -1.61 7.70 -4.67
N GLY A 87 -0.41 8.24 -4.47
CA GLY A 87 0.08 8.62 -3.15
C GLY A 87 -0.63 9.86 -2.59
N GLY A 88 0.01 10.51 -1.62
CA GLY A 88 -0.48 11.75 -1.00
C GLY A 88 -0.54 11.68 0.53
N GLY A 89 -0.34 10.47 1.08
CA GLY A 89 -0.37 10.19 2.52
C GLY A 89 -1.78 9.90 3.03
N SER A 90 -1.82 9.26 4.19
CA SER A 90 -3.07 8.79 4.84
C SER A 90 -4.10 9.88 5.06
N GLY A 91 -3.65 11.09 5.45
CA GLY A 91 -4.55 12.22 5.65
C GLY A 91 -5.29 12.63 4.38
N GLN A 92 -4.62 12.61 3.21
CA GLN A 92 -5.25 12.89 1.93
C GLN A 92 -6.25 11.79 1.56
N GLY A 93 -5.86 10.51 1.74
CA GLY A 93 -6.75 9.37 1.48
C GLY A 93 -8.05 9.46 2.27
N ILE A 94 -7.95 9.64 3.59
CA ILE A 94 -9.12 9.77 4.47
C ILE A 94 -9.98 10.99 4.09
N THR A 95 -9.36 12.15 3.84
CA THR A 95 -10.11 13.35 3.47
C THR A 95 -10.89 13.16 2.17
N GLN A 96 -10.27 12.59 1.14
CA GLN A 96 -10.89 12.43 -0.18
C GLN A 96 -12.01 11.38 -0.18
N ILE A 97 -11.86 10.28 0.57
CA ILE A 97 -12.93 9.27 0.66
C ILE A 97 -14.15 9.81 1.44
N VAL A 98 -13.94 10.57 2.51
CA VAL A 98 -15.02 11.22 3.23
C VAL A 98 -15.80 12.22 2.37
N GLN A 99 -15.09 12.92 1.48
CA GLN A 99 -15.68 13.85 0.50
C GLN A 99 -16.34 13.15 -0.70
N GLY A 100 -16.20 11.82 -0.83
CA GLY A 100 -16.69 11.08 -1.99
C GLY A 100 -15.92 11.40 -3.29
N ALA A 101 -14.72 11.95 -3.19
CA ALA A 101 -13.90 12.32 -4.35
C ALA A 101 -13.16 11.12 -4.96
N VAL A 102 -13.02 10.04 -4.22
CA VAL A 102 -12.36 8.79 -4.62
C VAL A 102 -13.17 7.58 -4.17
N GLN A 103 -12.93 6.41 -4.74
CA GLN A 103 -13.58 5.16 -4.38
C GLN A 103 -12.91 4.51 -3.16
N ILE A 104 -11.59 4.70 -3.01
CA ILE A 104 -10.80 4.10 -1.93
C ILE A 104 -9.85 5.13 -1.33
N GLY A 105 -9.88 5.25 0.00
CA GLY A 105 -8.92 6.02 0.78
C GLY A 105 -7.94 5.09 1.51
N ASN A 106 -6.66 5.11 1.13
CA ASN A 106 -5.61 4.29 1.75
C ASN A 106 -5.00 4.97 2.97
N SER A 107 -4.79 4.24 4.07
CA SER A 107 -4.29 4.84 5.32
C SER A 107 -3.53 3.85 6.20
N ASP A 108 -2.43 4.33 6.82
CA ASP A 108 -1.67 3.64 7.88
C ASP A 108 -2.26 3.91 9.29
N VAL A 109 -3.29 4.73 9.39
CA VAL A 109 -3.91 5.10 10.65
C VAL A 109 -5.42 4.99 10.57
N PHE A 110 -6.07 4.82 11.70
CA PHE A 110 -7.52 4.83 11.76
C PHE A 110 -8.08 6.20 11.33
N ALA A 111 -9.23 6.20 10.65
CA ALA A 111 -9.85 7.42 10.17
C ALA A 111 -10.15 8.41 11.30
N GLU A 112 -10.53 7.91 12.48
CA GLU A 112 -10.79 8.65 13.69
C GLU A 112 -9.58 9.45 14.21
N GLU A 113 -8.36 9.02 13.83
CA GLU A 113 -7.12 9.72 14.23
C GLU A 113 -6.84 10.97 13.38
N LYS A 114 -7.47 11.08 12.20
CA LYS A 114 -7.24 12.17 11.23
C LYS A 114 -8.42 13.08 11.01
N LEU A 115 -9.63 12.64 11.38
CA LEU A 115 -10.85 13.42 11.19
C LEU A 115 -11.13 14.30 12.40
N ASP A 116 -11.36 15.60 12.16
CA ASP A 116 -11.82 16.52 13.19
C ASP A 116 -13.19 16.11 13.76
N ASN A 117 -14.08 15.69 12.87
CA ASN A 117 -15.37 15.11 13.23
C ASN A 117 -15.32 13.58 13.14
N LYS A 118 -15.15 12.91 14.27
CA LYS A 118 -15.04 11.45 14.33
C LYS A 118 -16.27 10.72 13.77
N SER A 119 -17.46 11.34 13.77
CA SER A 119 -18.66 10.74 13.19
C SER A 119 -18.57 10.57 11.67
N ASP A 120 -17.64 11.25 10.98
CA ASP A 120 -17.43 11.05 9.56
C ASP A 120 -16.76 9.69 9.28
N ALA A 121 -16.02 9.13 10.23
CA ALA A 121 -15.49 7.77 10.13
C ALA A 121 -16.61 6.72 10.07
N GLU A 122 -17.73 6.96 10.75
CA GLU A 122 -18.89 6.05 10.74
C GLU A 122 -19.55 5.92 9.37
N LYS A 123 -19.28 6.87 8.44
CA LYS A 123 -19.77 6.83 7.05
C LYS A 123 -18.94 5.89 6.16
N LEU A 124 -17.80 5.46 6.66
CA LEU A 124 -16.84 4.63 5.92
C LEU A 124 -16.94 3.16 6.34
N THR A 125 -16.56 2.29 5.45
CA THR A 125 -16.23 0.90 5.74
C THR A 125 -14.70 0.79 5.85
N ASP A 126 -14.22 0.29 6.99
CA ASP A 126 -12.81 0.06 7.26
C ASP A 126 -12.43 -1.36 6.84
N ASN A 127 -11.61 -1.49 5.79
CA ASN A 127 -11.07 -2.75 5.35
C ASN A 127 -9.58 -2.82 5.73
N LYS A 128 -9.27 -3.55 6.79
CA LYS A 128 -7.88 -3.81 7.23
C LYS A 128 -7.27 -4.88 6.34
N VAL A 129 -6.55 -4.45 5.31
CA VAL A 129 -6.06 -5.34 4.26
C VAL A 129 -4.74 -6.03 4.58
N CYS A 130 -3.93 -5.44 5.45
CA CYS A 130 -2.70 -6.06 5.95
C CYS A 130 -2.17 -5.29 7.17
N VAL A 131 -1.03 -5.73 7.69
CA VAL A 131 -0.25 -5.02 8.70
C VAL A 131 1.08 -4.61 8.10
N VAL A 132 1.55 -3.42 8.43
CA VAL A 132 2.84 -2.89 8.04
C VAL A 132 3.73 -2.71 9.24
N GLY A 133 4.92 -3.35 9.24
CA GLY A 133 6.02 -2.98 10.11
C GLY A 133 6.74 -1.76 9.54
N MET A 134 7.15 -0.86 10.40
CA MET A 134 7.90 0.35 10.05
C MET A 134 9.09 0.48 10.98
N GLY A 135 10.16 1.14 10.55
CA GLY A 135 11.28 1.32 11.46
C GLY A 135 12.32 2.32 10.95
N PRO A 136 13.27 2.68 11.82
CA PRO A 136 14.36 3.56 11.46
C PRO A 136 15.24 2.91 10.40
N VAL A 137 15.52 3.69 9.36
CA VAL A 137 16.45 3.34 8.28
C VAL A 137 17.50 4.41 8.14
N VAL A 138 18.72 3.98 7.84
CA VAL A 138 19.86 4.87 7.68
C VAL A 138 20.57 4.66 6.37
N ASN A 139 21.34 5.66 5.95
CA ASN A 139 22.28 5.51 4.86
C ASN A 139 23.24 4.33 5.14
N SER A 140 23.53 3.52 4.13
CA SER A 140 24.37 2.33 4.28
C SER A 140 25.78 2.59 4.82
N GLY A 141 26.27 3.84 4.76
CA GLY A 141 27.53 4.27 5.33
C GLY A 141 27.52 4.53 6.85
N VAL A 142 26.33 4.48 7.50
CA VAL A 142 26.24 4.59 8.97
C VAL A 142 26.66 3.28 9.62
N SER A 143 27.53 3.31 10.65
CA SER A 143 28.20 2.12 11.17
C SER A 143 27.41 1.35 12.24
N ILE A 144 26.39 1.94 12.86
CA ILE A 144 25.58 1.27 13.91
C ILE A 144 24.52 0.35 13.30
N ASP A 145 24.16 -0.72 14.00
CA ASP A 145 23.12 -1.70 13.59
C ASP A 145 21.94 -1.74 14.59
N ASP A 146 22.12 -1.13 15.76
CA ASP A 146 21.10 -1.02 16.80
C ASP A 146 21.12 0.37 17.39
N ILE A 147 19.96 0.87 17.82
CA ILE A 147 19.80 2.17 18.47
C ILE A 147 18.86 2.04 19.67
N LYS A 148 19.15 2.76 20.74
CA LYS A 148 18.21 2.86 21.86
C LYS A 148 17.00 3.71 21.47
N MET A 149 15.81 3.33 21.93
CA MET A 149 14.58 4.08 21.70
C MET A 149 14.70 5.54 22.15
N ASP A 150 15.35 5.78 23.30
CA ASP A 150 15.57 7.13 23.81
C ASP A 150 16.52 7.94 22.95
N ASP A 151 17.54 7.33 22.36
CA ASP A 151 18.47 8.01 21.46
C ASP A 151 17.81 8.30 20.10
N LEU A 152 17.02 7.35 19.59
CA LEU A 152 16.20 7.55 18.41
C LEU A 152 15.26 8.77 18.59
N LYS A 153 14.59 8.86 19.74
CA LYS A 153 13.77 10.02 20.10
C LYS A 153 14.58 11.31 20.07
N LYS A 154 15.76 11.34 20.69
CA LYS A 154 16.62 12.53 20.73
C LYS A 154 17.12 12.95 19.35
N ILE A 155 17.38 12.02 18.45
CA ILE A 155 17.69 12.31 17.05
C ILE A 155 16.52 13.02 16.39
N PHE A 156 15.30 12.50 16.53
CA PHE A 156 14.12 13.09 15.91
C PHE A 156 13.56 14.32 16.63
N THR A 157 14.14 14.72 17.77
CA THR A 157 13.93 16.02 18.43
C THR A 157 15.10 16.99 18.22
N GLY A 158 16.17 16.56 17.56
CA GLY A 158 17.34 17.38 17.25
C GLY A 158 18.30 17.58 18.43
N GLU A 159 18.18 16.78 19.50
CA GLU A 159 19.10 16.80 20.66
C GLU A 159 20.41 16.08 20.36
N ILE A 160 20.36 14.97 19.59
CA ILE A 160 21.51 14.23 19.09
C ILE A 160 21.66 14.55 17.60
N THR A 161 22.85 15.04 17.21
CA THR A 161 23.11 15.53 15.85
C THR A 161 24.30 14.86 15.18
N ASN A 162 25.00 13.98 15.89
CA ASN A 162 26.15 13.26 15.34
C ASN A 162 26.11 11.78 15.74
N TRP A 163 26.40 10.89 14.81
CA TRP A 163 26.38 9.44 15.03
C TRP A 163 27.33 8.97 16.13
N LYS A 164 28.45 9.70 16.39
CA LYS A 164 29.37 9.34 17.48
C LYS A 164 28.72 9.39 18.86
N GLU A 165 27.68 10.20 19.05
CA GLU A 165 26.97 10.32 20.32
C GLU A 165 26.19 9.03 20.68
N VAL A 166 25.93 8.20 19.68
CA VAL A 166 25.22 6.91 19.83
C VAL A 166 26.10 5.70 19.46
N GLY A 167 27.41 5.87 19.49
CA GLY A 167 28.37 4.78 19.27
C GLY A 167 28.76 4.55 17.81
N GLY A 168 28.34 5.42 16.91
CA GLY A 168 28.73 5.39 15.50
C GLY A 168 30.01 6.18 15.23
N GLN A 169 30.31 6.37 13.94
CA GLN A 169 31.44 7.22 13.49
C GLN A 169 31.15 8.71 13.67
N ASP A 170 32.21 9.53 13.62
CA ASP A 170 32.06 10.99 13.62
C ASP A 170 31.50 11.47 12.29
N LEU A 171 30.18 11.49 12.21
CA LEU A 171 29.39 11.84 11.04
C LEU A 171 28.11 12.54 11.49
N GLU A 172 27.83 13.72 10.89
CA GLU A 172 26.60 14.47 11.17
C GLU A 172 25.35 13.67 10.77
N ILE A 173 24.30 13.77 11.60
CA ILE A 173 23.00 13.14 11.34
C ILE A 173 22.14 14.08 10.51
N THR A 174 21.71 13.62 9.34
CA THR A 174 20.70 14.30 8.52
C THR A 174 19.35 13.61 8.71
N VAL A 175 18.44 14.23 9.46
CA VAL A 175 17.10 13.70 9.67
C VAL A 175 16.21 14.02 8.45
N ILE A 176 15.66 12.98 7.85
CA ILE A 176 14.68 13.06 6.77
C ILE A 176 13.34 12.64 7.34
N ASN A 177 12.45 13.62 7.56
CA ASN A 177 11.12 13.40 8.09
C ASN A 177 10.10 13.22 6.96
N ARG A 178 8.88 12.83 7.30
CA ARG A 178 7.74 12.79 6.40
C ARG A 178 6.84 14.00 6.63
N ALA A 179 6.11 14.43 5.59
CA ALA A 179 5.13 15.51 5.71
C ALA A 179 4.04 15.19 6.74
N SER A 180 3.40 16.22 7.29
CA SER A 180 2.41 16.09 8.39
C SER A 180 1.19 15.21 8.04
N GLY A 181 0.83 15.11 6.74
CA GLY A 181 -0.23 14.23 6.25
C GLY A 181 0.13 12.75 6.18
N SER A 182 1.40 12.38 6.42
CA SER A 182 1.87 11.00 6.38
C SER A 182 1.32 10.18 7.56
N GLY A 183 0.72 9.04 7.26
CA GLY A 183 0.33 8.05 8.28
C GLY A 183 1.56 7.39 8.88
N THR A 184 2.57 7.05 8.06
CA THR A 184 3.86 6.50 8.52
C THR A 184 4.50 7.40 9.56
N ARG A 185 4.47 8.75 9.36
CA ARG A 185 4.91 9.72 10.37
C ARG A 185 4.10 9.62 11.65
N ALA A 186 2.77 9.59 11.54
CA ALA A 186 1.90 9.52 12.71
C ALA A 186 2.16 8.25 13.55
N VAL A 187 2.34 7.10 12.89
CA VAL A 187 2.66 5.83 13.55
C VAL A 187 4.04 5.90 14.22
N PHE A 188 5.05 6.40 13.52
CA PHE A 188 6.40 6.54 14.06
C PHE A 188 6.43 7.50 15.25
N GLU A 189 5.84 8.69 15.12
CA GLU A 189 5.80 9.68 16.20
C GLU A 189 5.04 9.15 17.42
N LYS A 190 3.93 8.45 17.23
CA LYS A 190 3.18 7.81 18.34
C LYS A 190 4.03 6.79 19.07
N ALA A 191 4.79 5.96 18.35
CA ALA A 191 5.60 4.89 18.92
C ALA A 191 6.92 5.39 19.53
N VAL A 192 7.60 6.34 18.89
CA VAL A 192 8.95 6.78 19.26
C VAL A 192 8.93 8.06 20.10
N LEU A 193 8.21 9.10 19.65
CA LEU A 193 8.16 10.37 20.38
C LEU A 193 7.23 10.26 21.60
N ASN A 194 6.17 9.47 21.52
CA ASN A 194 5.23 9.22 22.62
C ASN A 194 4.78 10.52 23.33
N GLY A 195 4.33 11.50 22.53
CA GLY A 195 3.88 12.79 23.01
C GLY A 195 5.00 13.83 23.30
N THR A 196 6.26 13.47 23.13
CA THR A 196 7.36 14.43 23.21
C THR A 196 7.25 15.44 22.08
N LYS A 197 7.24 16.73 22.43
CA LYS A 197 7.19 17.81 21.43
C LYS A 197 8.53 17.96 20.72
N VAL A 198 8.47 18.04 19.41
CA VAL A 198 9.62 18.45 18.60
C VAL A 198 9.83 19.96 18.80
N PRO A 199 11.04 20.42 19.13
CA PRO A 199 11.32 21.85 19.31
C PRO A 199 11.05 22.64 18.02
N ASP A 200 10.45 23.84 18.15
CA ASP A 200 10.10 24.69 16.99
C ASP A 200 11.31 25.08 16.12
N GLY A 201 12.52 25.09 16.72
CA GLY A 201 13.78 25.36 16.03
C GLY A 201 14.32 24.20 15.22
N PHE A 202 13.87 22.97 15.46
CA PHE A 202 14.30 21.79 14.71
C PHE A 202 13.49 21.65 13.40
N LYS A 203 14.17 21.74 12.29
CA LYS A 203 13.59 21.77 10.94
C LYS A 203 14.19 20.68 10.07
N PRO A 204 13.85 19.40 10.27
CA PRO A 204 14.32 18.32 9.41
C PRO A 204 13.78 18.50 7.98
N GLN A 205 14.44 17.88 7.01
CA GLN A 205 13.93 17.84 5.63
C GLN A 205 12.66 16.98 5.58
N GLU A 206 11.58 17.51 5.03
CA GLU A 206 10.32 16.78 4.92
C GLU A 206 10.10 16.23 3.50
N GLN A 207 9.55 15.01 3.41
CA GLN A 207 9.24 14.33 2.16
C GLN A 207 7.79 13.84 2.14
N ASP A 208 7.13 14.02 1.01
CA ASP A 208 5.71 13.68 0.84
C ASP A 208 5.46 12.17 0.70
N SER A 209 6.44 11.42 0.14
CA SER A 209 6.28 10.01 -0.12
C SER A 209 7.36 9.13 0.51
N SER A 210 7.00 7.86 0.79
CA SER A 210 7.94 6.86 1.28
C SER A 210 9.07 6.61 0.27
N GLY A 211 8.77 6.55 -1.03
CA GLY A 211 9.77 6.35 -2.07
C GLY A 211 10.79 7.48 -2.15
N THR A 212 10.36 8.75 -2.02
CA THR A 212 11.28 9.89 -2.00
C THR A 212 12.14 9.88 -0.74
N ALA A 213 11.56 9.56 0.43
CA ALA A 213 12.31 9.44 1.67
C ALA A 213 13.37 8.32 1.57
N ALA A 214 13.02 7.15 1.04
CA ALA A 214 13.96 6.05 0.80
C ALA A 214 15.12 6.48 -0.10
N LYS A 215 14.81 7.15 -1.22
CA LYS A 215 15.83 7.67 -2.13
C LYS A 215 16.77 8.67 -1.42
N MET A 216 16.23 9.57 -0.62
CA MET A 216 17.05 10.55 0.09
C MET A 216 17.95 9.89 1.15
N VAL A 217 17.45 8.89 1.88
CA VAL A 217 18.29 8.13 2.83
C VAL A 217 19.46 7.47 2.12
N LYS A 218 19.19 6.84 0.97
CA LYS A 218 20.23 6.22 0.13
C LYS A 218 21.29 7.21 -0.32
N ASP A 219 20.86 8.37 -0.80
CA ASP A 219 21.74 9.34 -1.49
C ASP A 219 22.45 10.31 -0.53
N THR A 220 22.06 10.36 0.76
CA THR A 220 22.58 11.34 1.74
C THR A 220 23.44 10.63 2.80
N PRO A 221 24.77 10.84 2.83
CA PRO A 221 25.60 10.33 3.91
C PRO A 221 25.10 10.79 5.30
N GLY A 222 25.07 9.87 6.26
CA GLY A 222 24.60 10.16 7.62
C GLY A 222 23.09 10.32 7.77
N ALA A 223 22.32 10.14 6.71
CA ALA A 223 20.87 10.27 6.78
C ALA A 223 20.21 9.18 7.64
N ILE A 224 19.14 9.59 8.31
CA ILE A 224 18.17 8.73 8.98
C ILE A 224 16.76 9.14 8.61
N SER A 225 15.89 8.14 8.41
CA SER A 225 14.45 8.30 8.27
C SER A 225 13.74 7.09 8.89
N TYR A 226 12.46 6.93 8.61
CA TYR A 226 11.68 5.75 8.95
C TYR A 226 10.82 5.36 7.75
N LEU A 227 10.76 4.05 7.46
CA LEU A 227 10.06 3.51 6.31
C LEU A 227 9.29 2.24 6.70
N ALA A 228 8.28 1.91 5.91
CA ALA A 228 7.67 0.59 5.91
C ALA A 228 8.66 -0.48 5.42
N PHE A 229 8.53 -1.71 5.92
CA PHE A 229 9.41 -2.82 5.53
C PHE A 229 9.37 -3.10 4.02
N SER A 230 8.25 -2.77 3.34
CA SER A 230 8.11 -2.85 1.88
C SER A 230 9.11 -2.00 1.09
N TYR A 231 9.76 -1.04 1.74
CA TYR A 231 10.80 -0.19 1.15
C TYR A 231 12.23 -0.60 1.52
N TYR A 232 12.38 -1.69 2.30
CA TYR A 232 13.72 -2.15 2.70
C TYR A 232 14.39 -2.87 1.52
N ASP A 233 15.54 -2.36 1.13
CA ASP A 233 16.40 -2.99 0.12
C ASP A 233 17.88 -2.88 0.52
N SER A 234 18.77 -3.42 -0.30
CA SER A 234 20.22 -3.42 -0.04
C SER A 234 20.87 -2.03 -0.11
N SER A 235 20.16 -0.98 -0.51
CA SER A 235 20.70 0.37 -0.66
C SER A 235 20.59 1.21 0.62
N ILE A 236 19.77 0.77 1.58
CA ILE A 236 19.57 1.38 2.90
C ILE A 236 19.76 0.33 3.98
N LYS A 237 20.04 0.78 5.21
CA LYS A 237 20.19 -0.11 6.36
C LYS A 237 19.10 0.13 7.38
N ALA A 238 18.33 -0.91 7.72
CA ALA A 238 17.37 -0.88 8.82
C ALA A 238 18.11 -1.08 10.15
N LEU A 239 17.73 -0.33 11.19
CA LEU A 239 18.27 -0.47 12.53
C LEU A 239 17.34 -1.32 13.40
N SER A 240 17.95 -2.15 14.24
CA SER A 240 17.28 -2.69 15.43
C SER A 240 16.99 -1.55 16.42
N VAL A 241 15.99 -1.72 17.28
CA VAL A 241 15.69 -0.77 18.36
C VAL A 241 15.67 -1.55 19.69
N ASP A 242 16.48 -1.14 20.66
CA ASP A 242 16.66 -1.82 21.93
C ASP A 242 16.96 -3.33 21.80
N GLY A 243 17.72 -3.70 20.78
CA GLY A 243 18.07 -5.08 20.47
C GLY A 243 16.96 -5.88 19.75
N VAL A 244 15.79 -5.31 19.51
CA VAL A 244 14.71 -5.95 18.75
C VAL A 244 14.88 -5.62 17.28
N LYS A 245 14.86 -6.63 16.41
CA LYS A 245 14.97 -6.47 14.96
C LYS A 245 13.62 -6.12 14.31
N PRO A 246 13.62 -5.29 13.26
CA PRO A 246 12.42 -4.99 12.47
C PRO A 246 12.08 -6.17 11.53
N GLU A 247 11.43 -7.18 12.05
CA GLU A 247 11.08 -8.42 11.35
C GLU A 247 9.59 -8.74 11.53
N THR A 248 8.99 -9.48 10.58
CA THR A 248 7.60 -9.93 10.64
C THR A 248 7.25 -10.58 11.97
N SER A 249 8.07 -11.51 12.42
CA SER A 249 7.84 -12.27 13.67
C SER A 249 7.79 -11.38 14.92
N THR A 250 8.60 -10.33 14.98
CA THR A 250 8.61 -9.39 16.11
C THR A 250 7.45 -8.38 16.06
N VAL A 251 6.94 -8.09 14.87
CA VAL A 251 5.70 -7.33 14.71
C VAL A 251 4.49 -8.14 15.13
N GLU A 252 4.38 -9.40 14.69
CA GLU A 252 3.27 -10.30 15.01
C GLU A 252 3.06 -10.46 16.53
N THR A 253 4.14 -10.48 17.30
CA THR A 253 4.11 -10.60 18.78
C THR A 253 4.03 -9.24 19.49
N ASN A 254 4.11 -8.14 18.74
CA ASN A 254 4.26 -6.78 19.28
C ASN A 254 5.54 -6.59 20.13
N ASP A 255 6.60 -7.38 19.90
CA ASP A 255 7.93 -7.07 20.44
C ASP A 255 8.50 -5.84 19.71
N TRP A 256 8.38 -5.79 18.40
CA TRP A 256 8.56 -4.57 17.60
C TRP A 256 7.34 -3.66 17.75
N LYS A 257 7.54 -2.41 18.16
CA LYS A 257 6.44 -1.50 18.54
C LYS A 257 5.93 -0.59 17.42
N ILE A 258 6.74 -0.42 16.35
CA ILE A 258 6.45 0.53 15.27
C ILE A 258 5.74 -0.21 14.13
N TRP A 259 4.43 -0.38 14.24
CA TRP A 259 3.60 -1.04 13.25
C TRP A 259 2.17 -0.48 13.25
N ALA A 260 1.45 -0.69 12.16
CA ALA A 260 0.06 -0.31 12.02
C ALA A 260 -0.71 -1.30 11.15
N TYR A 261 -2.04 -1.23 11.20
CA TYR A 261 -2.86 -1.77 10.12
C TYR A 261 -2.76 -0.86 8.91
N GLU A 262 -2.85 -1.46 7.74
CA GLU A 262 -3.10 -0.77 6.50
C GLU A 262 -4.59 -0.88 6.17
N HIS A 263 -5.22 0.27 6.05
CA HIS A 263 -6.65 0.41 5.86
C HIS A 263 -6.94 0.83 4.41
N MET A 264 -7.92 0.20 3.79
CA MET A 264 -8.55 0.67 2.57
C MET A 264 -9.99 1.08 2.89
N TYR A 265 -10.22 2.37 3.08
CA TYR A 265 -11.55 2.90 3.39
C TYR A 265 -12.38 3.03 2.13
N THR A 266 -13.64 2.58 2.19
CA THR A 266 -14.64 2.76 1.15
C THR A 266 -15.87 3.46 1.72
N ALA A 267 -16.75 3.99 0.85
CA ALA A 267 -18.09 4.35 1.29
C ALA A 267 -18.84 3.09 1.77
N LYS A 268 -19.88 3.29 2.63
CA LYS A 268 -20.74 2.18 3.09
C LYS A 268 -21.38 1.41 1.94
N GLU A 269 -21.76 2.13 0.90
CA GLU A 269 -22.31 1.58 -0.34
C GLU A 269 -21.31 1.80 -1.46
N ALA A 270 -20.29 0.95 -1.51
CA ALA A 270 -19.32 0.94 -2.60
C ALA A 270 -19.95 0.39 -3.88
N ASP A 271 -19.51 0.87 -5.04
CA ASP A 271 -19.91 0.28 -6.32
C ASP A 271 -19.37 -1.16 -6.49
N GLU A 272 -19.95 -1.91 -7.43
CA GLU A 272 -19.65 -3.33 -7.66
C GLU A 272 -18.14 -3.56 -7.95
N ALA A 273 -17.51 -2.67 -8.72
CA ALA A 273 -16.11 -2.82 -9.07
C ALA A 273 -15.20 -2.54 -7.86
N THR A 274 -15.52 -1.52 -7.06
CA THR A 274 -14.80 -1.19 -5.83
C THR A 274 -14.91 -2.32 -4.82
N GLN A 275 -16.12 -2.86 -4.59
CA GLN A 275 -16.30 -3.99 -3.67
C GLN A 275 -15.54 -5.23 -4.15
N ALA A 276 -15.62 -5.56 -5.45
CA ALA A 276 -14.90 -6.70 -6.00
C ALA A 276 -13.36 -6.54 -5.85
N PHE A 277 -12.84 -5.32 -5.95
CA PHE A 277 -11.42 -5.09 -5.71
C PHE A 277 -11.05 -5.25 -4.23
N ILE A 278 -11.89 -4.77 -3.31
CA ILE A 278 -11.69 -5.02 -1.87
C ILE A 278 -11.76 -6.53 -1.55
N ASP A 279 -12.71 -7.25 -2.13
CA ASP A 279 -12.82 -8.71 -1.96
C ASP A 279 -11.57 -9.42 -2.52
N PHE A 280 -11.03 -8.94 -3.64
CA PHE A 280 -9.76 -9.44 -4.18
C PHE A 280 -8.58 -9.17 -3.24
N MET A 281 -8.49 -7.96 -2.65
CA MET A 281 -7.47 -7.65 -1.65
C MET A 281 -7.53 -8.61 -0.44
N MET A 282 -8.71 -9.10 -0.09
CA MET A 282 -8.93 -10.04 1.02
C MET A 282 -8.87 -11.52 0.59
N SER A 283 -8.68 -11.81 -0.69
CA SER A 283 -8.63 -13.18 -1.22
C SER A 283 -7.34 -13.91 -0.81
N ASP A 284 -7.39 -15.25 -0.86
CA ASP A 284 -6.22 -16.11 -0.61
C ASP A 284 -5.04 -15.80 -1.56
N GLU A 285 -5.32 -15.34 -2.78
CA GLU A 285 -4.28 -14.96 -3.74
C GLU A 285 -3.45 -13.77 -3.25
N VAL A 286 -4.09 -12.76 -2.67
CA VAL A 286 -3.41 -11.58 -2.15
C VAL A 286 -2.87 -11.86 -0.74
N GLN A 287 -3.70 -12.41 0.14
CA GLN A 287 -3.35 -12.65 1.54
C GLN A 287 -2.32 -13.77 1.73
N GLY A 288 -2.36 -14.81 0.87
CA GLY A 288 -1.49 -15.98 0.97
C GLY A 288 -0.08 -15.76 0.41
N SER A 289 0.09 -14.81 -0.52
CA SER A 289 1.40 -14.60 -1.15
C SER A 289 1.76 -13.13 -1.34
N LEU A 290 0.91 -12.35 -2.03
CA LEU A 290 1.24 -10.99 -2.46
C LEU A 290 1.57 -10.06 -1.28
N VAL A 291 0.87 -10.21 -0.15
CA VAL A 291 1.12 -9.46 1.10
C VAL A 291 2.56 -9.67 1.56
N SER A 292 2.99 -10.92 1.73
CA SER A 292 4.35 -11.24 2.22
C SER A 292 5.43 -10.94 1.18
N GLU A 293 5.18 -11.20 -0.10
CA GLU A 293 6.09 -10.90 -1.20
C GLU A 293 6.43 -9.41 -1.32
N ASN A 294 5.50 -8.55 -0.91
CA ASN A 294 5.69 -7.10 -0.89
C ASN A 294 6.11 -6.55 0.48
N GLY A 295 6.52 -7.40 1.42
CA GLY A 295 7.05 -6.97 2.73
C GLY A 295 5.99 -6.52 3.74
N TYR A 296 4.74 -6.94 3.55
CA TYR A 296 3.65 -6.74 4.53
C TYR A 296 3.37 -8.02 5.30
N ILE A 297 2.50 -7.91 6.28
CA ILE A 297 2.16 -8.98 7.22
C ILE A 297 0.65 -9.22 7.13
N SER A 298 0.23 -10.48 7.03
CA SER A 298 -1.20 -10.81 7.06
C SER A 298 -1.81 -10.44 8.41
N VAL A 299 -3.01 -9.87 8.40
CA VAL A 299 -3.77 -9.58 9.64
C VAL A 299 -3.98 -10.86 10.45
N SER A 300 -4.20 -12.00 9.79
CA SER A 300 -4.39 -13.30 10.46
C SER A 300 -3.11 -13.85 11.12
N GLY A 301 -1.93 -13.35 10.75
CA GLY A 301 -0.66 -13.72 11.37
C GLY A 301 -0.42 -13.08 12.73
N MET A 302 -1.11 -11.97 13.02
CA MET A 302 -0.93 -11.22 14.25
C MET A 302 -1.35 -12.02 15.49
N LYS A 303 -0.59 -11.88 16.56
CA LYS A 303 -0.90 -12.43 17.91
C LYS A 303 -1.51 -11.38 18.83
N VAL A 304 -1.60 -10.17 18.35
CA VAL A 304 -2.17 -9.02 19.04
C VAL A 304 -3.05 -8.22 18.09
N SER A 305 -4.02 -7.51 18.66
CA SER A 305 -4.77 -6.46 17.96
C SER A 305 -4.44 -5.09 18.55
N ARG A 306 -4.69 -4.03 17.77
CA ARG A 306 -4.56 -2.63 18.19
C ARG A 306 -5.82 -1.88 17.79
N ASP A 307 -6.35 -1.07 18.71
CA ASP A 307 -7.46 -0.17 18.41
C ASP A 307 -6.99 1.25 18.02
N ALA A 308 -7.94 2.14 17.67
CA ALA A 308 -7.65 3.52 17.28
C ALA A 308 -6.99 4.35 18.40
N ASP A 309 -7.25 4.02 19.65
CA ASP A 309 -6.63 4.67 20.81
C ASP A 309 -5.19 4.18 21.04
N GLY A 310 -4.79 3.09 20.35
CA GLY A 310 -3.46 2.49 20.44
C GLY A 310 -3.35 1.39 21.52
N ASN A 311 -4.47 0.98 22.11
CA ASN A 311 -4.46 -0.13 23.07
C ASN A 311 -4.17 -1.44 22.33
N VAL A 312 -3.25 -2.23 22.90
CA VAL A 312 -2.85 -3.54 22.35
C VAL A 312 -3.44 -4.64 23.20
N THR A 313 -4.15 -5.58 22.56
CA THR A 313 -4.79 -6.72 23.19
C THR A 313 -4.27 -8.01 22.56
N LYS A 314 -4.00 -9.06 23.37
CA LYS A 314 -3.68 -10.40 22.85
C LYS A 314 -4.88 -11.02 22.15
N LEU A 315 -4.63 -11.66 21.01
CA LEU A 315 -5.61 -12.46 20.27
C LEU A 315 -5.61 -13.92 20.74
#